data_fb5889e3ff11d068e50ef0b125755b43
#
_entry.id   fb5889e3ff11d068e50ef0b125755b43
#
_cell.length_a   1.000
_cell.length_b   1.000
_cell.length_c   1.000
_cell.angle_alpha   90.00
_cell.angle_beta   90.00
_cell.angle_gamma   90.00
#
_symmetry.space_group_name_H-M   'P 1'
#
loop_
_entity.id
_entity.type
_entity.pdbx_description
1 polymer ?
#
loop_
_entity_poly.entity_id
_entity_poly.type
_entity_poly.pdbx_seq_one_letter_code
_entity_poly.pdbx_strand_id
1 'polypeptide(L)'
;MENRNTTREAVTEHIEERGEPPILSPAEDVPISVELLADPDDRQFKTLENGFLQEIGEPPATEEKQERLACAIRDGKIAFFVAKRGHRAVGMCSVAKCFSTFACTCTGVFDDFYIEPAFRKKGIARMLVQTAQKWSEENDLASLTVTCAPCDEGMYQALGFAVHLGKTFAHLR
;
A
#
# COMPACT_ATOMS: atom_id res chain seq x y z
N MET A 1 38.86 -43.52 -64.76
CA MET A 1 37.56 -44.17 -64.71
C MET A 1 37.13 -44.09 -63.27
N GLU A 2 36.25 -43.35 -63.08
CA GLU A 2 34.93 -43.00 -63.04
C GLU A 2 34.58 -42.25 -61.76
N ASN A 3 34.19 -41.13 -62.00
CA ASN A 3 33.52 -40.06 -61.24
C ASN A 3 32.29 -40.64 -60.50
N ARG A 4 32.08 -40.26 -59.23
CA ARG A 4 30.73 -40.01 -58.68
C ARG A 4 30.76 -38.96 -57.59
N ASN A 5 30.30 -37.86 -58.02
CA ASN A 5 29.84 -36.67 -57.24
C ASN A 5 28.61 -37.05 -56.45
N THR A 6 28.54 -36.75 -55.13
CA THR A 6 27.30 -36.76 -54.37
C THR A 6 27.26 -35.52 -53.53
N THR A 7 26.45 -34.60 -53.99
CA THR A 7 26.04 -33.37 -53.39
C THR A 7 25.35 -33.64 -52.06
N ARG A 8 25.85 -33.02 -50.97
CA ARG A 8 25.15 -32.92 -49.68
C ARG A 8 24.44 -31.61 -49.67
N GLU A 9 23.12 -31.63 -49.81
CA GLU A 9 22.24 -30.52 -49.58
C GLU A 9 22.30 -30.09 -48.10
N ALA A 10 22.60 -28.82 -47.88
CA ALA A 10 22.52 -28.20 -46.58
C ALA A 10 21.06 -27.90 -46.28
N VAL A 11 20.49 -28.56 -45.26
CA VAL A 11 19.23 -28.22 -44.67
C VAL A 11 19.48 -27.02 -43.73
N THR A 12 19.08 -25.85 -44.18
CA THR A 12 19.09 -24.63 -43.35
C THR A 12 17.83 -24.69 -42.46
N GLU A 13 17.99 -25.06 -41.19
CA GLU A 13 16.95 -24.91 -40.19
C GLU A 13 16.75 -23.41 -39.90
N HIS A 14 15.57 -22.90 -40.27
CA HIS A 14 15.09 -21.62 -39.81
C HIS A 14 14.77 -21.72 -38.31
N ILE A 15 15.64 -21.19 -37.48
CA ILE A 15 15.32 -20.90 -36.09
C ILE A 15 14.43 -19.68 -36.10
N GLU A 16 13.13 -19.89 -35.92
CA GLU A 16 12.18 -18.80 -35.59
C GLU A 16 12.60 -18.19 -34.23
N GLU A 17 13.11 -16.97 -34.29
CA GLU A 17 13.26 -16.12 -33.09
C GLU A 17 11.87 -15.93 -32.47
N ARG A 18 11.62 -16.64 -31.38
CA ARG A 18 10.49 -16.35 -30.52
C ARG A 18 10.76 -15.01 -29.89
N GLY A 19 10.14 -13.97 -30.47
CA GLY A 19 10.13 -12.65 -29.89
C GLY A 19 9.66 -12.72 -28.43
N GLU A 20 10.40 -12.07 -27.55
CA GLU A 20 9.97 -11.86 -26.16
C GLU A 20 8.57 -11.26 -26.16
N PRO A 21 7.67 -11.72 -25.28
CA PRO A 21 6.34 -11.11 -25.18
C PRO A 21 6.50 -9.61 -24.91
N PRO A 22 5.72 -8.76 -25.56
CA PRO A 22 5.84 -7.32 -25.38
C PRO A 22 5.70 -6.98 -23.90
N ILE A 23 6.70 -6.29 -23.36
CA ILE A 23 6.63 -5.67 -22.03
C ILE A 23 5.46 -4.70 -22.11
N LEU A 24 4.30 -5.12 -21.57
CA LEU A 24 3.13 -4.26 -21.45
C LEU A 24 3.56 -3.03 -20.66
N SER A 25 3.70 -1.91 -21.34
CA SER A 25 3.82 -0.61 -20.69
C SER A 25 2.67 -0.47 -19.70
N PRO A 26 2.88 0.11 -18.50
CA PRO A 26 1.84 0.23 -17.51
C PRO A 26 0.69 1.02 -18.13
N ALA A 27 -0.45 0.36 -18.34
CA ALA A 27 -1.63 0.99 -18.91
C ALA A 27 -1.99 2.22 -18.08
N GLU A 28 -1.79 3.42 -18.63
CA GLU A 28 -1.97 4.71 -17.92
C GLU A 28 -3.43 5.00 -17.59
N ASP A 29 -4.37 4.27 -18.15
CA ASP A 29 -5.83 4.53 -18.07
C ASP A 29 -6.61 3.71 -17.02
N VAL A 30 -5.96 2.87 -16.21
CA VAL A 30 -6.70 2.15 -15.17
C VAL A 30 -6.89 3.06 -13.95
N PRO A 31 -8.15 3.40 -13.59
CA PRO A 31 -8.42 4.31 -12.48
C PRO A 31 -7.95 3.73 -11.15
N ILE A 32 -7.55 4.62 -10.25
CA ILE A 32 -7.26 4.28 -8.86
C ILE A 32 -8.58 4.31 -8.09
N SER A 33 -8.83 3.29 -7.28
CA SER A 33 -9.86 3.26 -6.25
C SER A 33 -9.23 3.09 -4.88
N VAL A 34 -9.95 3.50 -3.84
CA VAL A 34 -9.58 3.23 -2.45
C VAL A 34 -10.75 2.54 -1.78
N GLU A 35 -10.50 1.44 -1.12
CA GLU A 35 -11.51 0.64 -0.43
C GLU A 35 -11.07 0.28 0.98
N LEU A 36 -12.05 0.03 1.86
CA LEU A 36 -11.80 -0.55 3.17
C LEU A 36 -11.34 -2.00 3.00
N LEU A 37 -10.28 -2.40 3.69
CA LEU A 37 -9.80 -3.77 3.69
C LEU A 37 -10.85 -4.70 4.29
N ALA A 38 -11.36 -5.63 3.50
CA ALA A 38 -12.37 -6.60 3.93
C ALA A 38 -11.74 -7.88 4.51
N ASP A 39 -10.60 -8.31 3.96
CA ASP A 39 -9.90 -9.53 4.38
C ASP A 39 -8.47 -9.19 4.82
N PRO A 40 -8.16 -9.29 6.13
CA PRO A 40 -6.81 -9.05 6.66
C PRO A 40 -5.78 -10.10 6.20
N ASP A 41 -6.24 -11.22 5.63
CA ASP A 41 -5.38 -12.27 5.08
C ASP A 41 -5.08 -12.09 3.60
N ASP A 42 -5.57 -11.03 2.96
CA ASP A 42 -5.27 -10.69 1.56
C ASP A 42 -3.76 -10.59 1.31
N ARG A 43 -3.27 -11.33 0.32
CA ARG A 43 -1.84 -11.42 0.00
C ARG A 43 -1.25 -10.08 -0.45
N GLN A 44 -2.02 -9.27 -1.15
CA GLN A 44 -1.55 -7.97 -1.65
C GLN A 44 -1.45 -6.98 -0.49
N PHE A 45 -2.38 -7.02 0.47
CA PHE A 45 -2.28 -6.25 1.71
C PHE A 45 -1.02 -6.61 2.50
N LYS A 46 -0.76 -7.90 2.72
CA LYS A 46 0.47 -8.37 3.38
C LYS A 46 1.75 -7.94 2.64
N THR A 47 1.69 -7.83 1.31
CA THR A 47 2.82 -7.30 0.52
C THR A 47 3.04 -5.81 0.77
N LEU A 48 1.97 -5.01 0.84
CA LEU A 48 2.07 -3.58 1.17
C LEU A 48 2.58 -3.36 2.59
N GLU A 49 2.09 -4.12 3.56
CA GLU A 49 2.55 -4.09 4.95
C GLU A 49 4.05 -4.36 5.05
N ASN A 50 4.54 -5.41 4.39
CA ASN A 50 5.97 -5.71 4.35
C ASN A 50 6.78 -4.62 3.62
N GLY A 51 6.23 -4.01 2.58
CA GLY A 51 6.85 -2.87 1.89
C GLY A 51 6.98 -1.65 2.81
N PHE A 52 5.95 -1.37 3.61
CA PHE A 52 5.97 -0.33 4.63
C PHE A 52 7.03 -0.60 5.69
N LEU A 53 7.05 -1.81 6.29
CA LEU A 53 8.03 -2.20 7.29
C LEU A 53 9.47 -2.07 6.76
N GLN A 54 9.72 -2.51 5.53
CA GLN A 54 11.02 -2.36 4.89
C GLN A 54 11.43 -0.89 4.73
N GLU A 55 10.49 0.00 4.38
CA GLU A 55 10.77 1.42 4.20
C GLU A 55 11.17 2.12 5.52
N ILE A 56 10.58 1.71 6.63
CA ILE A 56 10.92 2.22 7.96
C ILE A 56 12.10 1.48 8.62
N GLY A 57 12.73 0.51 7.92
CA GLY A 57 13.89 -0.23 8.40
C GLY A 57 13.57 -1.38 9.35
N GLU A 58 12.31 -1.80 9.41
CA GLU A 58 11.86 -2.93 10.23
C GLU A 58 11.88 -4.24 9.44
N PRO A 59 12.09 -5.39 10.11
CA PRO A 59 11.99 -6.70 9.49
C PRO A 59 10.54 -7.02 9.10
N PRO A 60 10.33 -7.92 8.11
CA PRO A 60 8.98 -8.38 7.77
C PRO A 60 8.20 -8.89 8.99
N ALA A 61 6.90 -8.69 8.99
CA ALA A 61 6.04 -9.14 10.07
C ALA A 61 6.09 -10.67 10.20
N THR A 62 6.32 -11.17 11.42
CA THR A 62 6.22 -12.61 11.72
C THR A 62 4.76 -13.06 11.62
N GLU A 63 4.53 -14.37 11.46
CA GLU A 63 3.17 -14.94 11.44
C GLU A 63 2.37 -14.55 12.68
N GLU A 64 3.00 -14.54 13.87
CA GLU A 64 2.36 -14.12 15.11
C GLU A 64 1.93 -12.64 15.09
N LYS A 65 2.78 -11.75 14.55
CA LYS A 65 2.42 -10.32 14.38
C LYS A 65 1.28 -10.14 13.38
N GLN A 66 1.31 -10.86 12.27
CA GLN A 66 0.25 -10.84 11.26
C GLN A 66 -1.09 -11.31 11.83
N GLU A 67 -1.10 -12.40 12.60
CA GLU A 67 -2.33 -12.88 13.25
C GLU A 67 -2.87 -11.87 14.28
N ARG A 68 -2.01 -11.26 15.08
CA ARG A 68 -2.44 -10.19 16.01
C ARG A 68 -3.04 -8.98 15.27
N LEU A 69 -2.45 -8.59 14.14
CA LEU A 69 -2.98 -7.52 13.31
C LEU A 69 -4.33 -7.92 12.71
N ALA A 70 -4.44 -9.13 12.15
CA ALA A 70 -5.68 -9.65 11.61
C ALA A 70 -6.81 -9.70 12.66
N CYS A 71 -6.51 -10.13 13.89
CA CYS A 71 -7.46 -10.06 15.00
C CYS A 71 -7.89 -8.62 15.31
N ALA A 72 -6.95 -7.67 15.35
CA ALA A 72 -7.27 -6.26 15.62
C ALA A 72 -8.18 -5.65 14.55
N ILE A 73 -7.96 -6.02 13.27
CA ILE A 73 -8.81 -5.60 12.15
C ILE A 73 -10.22 -6.21 12.29
N ARG A 74 -10.31 -7.51 12.52
CA ARG A 74 -11.61 -8.23 12.72
C ARG A 74 -12.39 -7.70 13.92
N ASP A 75 -11.69 -7.31 14.98
CA ASP A 75 -12.29 -6.68 16.18
C ASP A 75 -12.70 -5.21 15.96
N GLY A 76 -12.42 -4.62 14.80
CA GLY A 76 -12.70 -3.22 14.51
C GLY A 76 -11.90 -2.21 15.32
N LYS A 77 -10.76 -2.62 15.90
CA LYS A 77 -9.82 -1.75 16.63
C LYS A 77 -9.01 -0.87 15.69
N ILE A 78 -8.74 -1.37 14.48
CA ILE A 78 -8.02 -0.67 13.42
C ILE A 78 -8.70 -0.97 12.09
N ALA A 79 -8.80 0.03 11.24
CA ALA A 79 -9.30 -0.07 9.88
C ALA A 79 -8.17 0.23 8.90
N PHE A 80 -8.01 -0.60 7.86
CA PHE A 80 -7.08 -0.34 6.78
C PHE A 80 -7.82 0.08 5.51
N PHE A 81 -7.24 1.03 4.79
CA PHE A 81 -7.71 1.48 3.48
C PHE A 81 -6.65 1.12 2.44
N VAL A 82 -7.07 0.46 1.37
CA VAL A 82 -6.16 -0.02 0.33
C VAL A 82 -6.47 0.69 -0.98
N ALA A 83 -5.47 1.36 -1.53
CA ALA A 83 -5.52 1.93 -2.87
C ALA A 83 -5.20 0.86 -3.89
N LYS A 84 -6.07 0.70 -4.89
CA LYS A 84 -5.93 -0.27 -5.98
C LYS A 84 -5.89 0.42 -7.33
N ARG A 85 -5.03 -0.06 -8.21
CA ARG A 85 -5.06 0.22 -9.64
C ARG A 85 -5.58 -1.00 -10.36
N GLY A 86 -6.85 -0.99 -10.75
CA GLY A 86 -7.55 -2.19 -11.16
C GLY A 86 -7.60 -3.22 -10.03
N HIS A 87 -7.00 -4.38 -10.25
CA HIS A 87 -6.93 -5.45 -9.23
C HIS A 87 -5.65 -5.43 -8.38
N ARG A 88 -4.71 -4.52 -8.67
CA ARG A 88 -3.43 -4.45 -7.96
C ARG A 88 -3.48 -3.45 -6.82
N ALA A 89 -3.21 -3.88 -5.61
CA ALA A 89 -2.98 -3.00 -4.47
C ALA A 89 -1.64 -2.27 -4.63
N VAL A 90 -1.65 -0.94 -4.42
CA VAL A 90 -0.51 -0.05 -4.71
C VAL A 90 -0.19 0.92 -3.56
N GLY A 91 -1.02 0.93 -2.53
CA GLY A 91 -0.80 1.75 -1.34
C GLY A 91 -1.83 1.45 -0.26
N MET A 92 -1.55 1.88 0.96
CA MET A 92 -2.43 1.68 2.10
C MET A 92 -2.26 2.81 3.13
N CYS A 93 -3.23 2.89 4.03
CA CYS A 93 -3.11 3.60 5.31
C CYS A 93 -4.04 2.95 6.32
N SER A 94 -3.84 3.26 7.60
CA SER A 94 -4.69 2.75 8.68
C SER A 94 -5.30 3.87 9.52
N VAL A 95 -6.37 3.53 10.24
CA VAL A 95 -6.95 4.34 11.33
C VAL A 95 -7.17 3.43 12.52
N ALA A 96 -6.37 3.62 13.58
CA ALA A 96 -6.57 2.96 14.85
C ALA A 96 -7.55 3.74 15.72
N LYS A 97 -8.52 3.06 16.37
CA LYS A 97 -9.51 3.70 17.26
C LYS A 97 -8.98 3.75 18.68
N CYS A 98 -9.05 4.94 19.27
CA CYS A 98 -8.74 5.19 20.68
C CYS A 98 -9.93 5.85 21.36
N PHE A 99 -10.26 5.46 22.61
CA PHE A 99 -11.27 6.15 23.36
C PHE A 99 -10.68 7.42 24.03
N SER A 100 -11.30 8.56 23.77
CA SER A 100 -10.95 9.82 24.39
C SER A 100 -11.86 10.09 25.60
N THR A 101 -11.27 10.15 26.78
CA THR A 101 -12.01 10.53 28.00
C THR A 101 -12.46 11.99 28.00
N PHE A 102 -11.78 12.84 27.24
CA PHE A 102 -12.16 14.24 27.07
C PHE A 102 -13.39 14.41 26.18
N ALA A 103 -13.41 13.73 25.02
CA ALA A 103 -14.55 13.76 24.11
C ALA A 103 -15.65 12.76 24.52
N CYS A 104 -15.38 11.83 25.43
CA CYS A 104 -16.25 10.69 25.80
C CYS A 104 -16.73 9.87 24.60
N THR A 105 -15.90 9.81 23.55
CA THR A 105 -16.13 9.01 22.34
C THR A 105 -14.78 8.55 21.75
N CYS A 106 -14.84 7.79 20.66
CA CYS A 106 -13.61 7.37 19.97
C CYS A 106 -12.98 8.51 19.18
N THR A 107 -11.66 8.49 19.09
CA THR A 107 -10.81 9.27 18.17
C THR A 107 -10.06 8.31 17.27
N GLY A 108 -9.55 8.78 16.14
CA GLY A 108 -8.73 8.02 15.22
C GLY A 108 -7.26 8.47 15.26
N VAL A 109 -6.35 7.50 15.14
CA VAL A 109 -4.94 7.74 14.86
C VAL A 109 -4.69 7.22 13.45
N PHE A 110 -4.33 8.14 12.53
CA PHE A 110 -3.91 7.81 11.16
C PHE A 110 -2.46 7.36 11.18
N ASP A 111 -2.20 6.17 10.61
CA ASP A 111 -0.88 5.55 10.62
C ASP A 111 -0.68 4.62 9.40
N ASP A 112 0.43 3.86 9.38
CA ASP A 112 0.79 2.86 8.37
C ASP A 112 0.65 3.36 6.92
N PHE A 113 1.03 4.63 6.69
CA PHE A 113 0.84 5.29 5.40
C PHE A 113 1.93 4.93 4.42
N TYR A 114 1.59 4.08 3.46
CA TYR A 114 2.52 3.59 2.46
C TYR A 114 1.95 3.61 1.05
N ILE A 115 2.77 4.01 0.08
CA ILE A 115 2.48 3.94 -1.35
C ILE A 115 3.71 3.38 -2.03
N GLU A 116 3.56 2.32 -2.82
CA GLU A 116 4.66 1.78 -3.62
C GLU A 116 5.37 2.90 -4.39
N PRO A 117 6.72 2.95 -4.40
CA PRO A 117 7.48 4.05 -5.00
C PRO A 117 7.08 4.39 -6.45
N ALA A 118 6.78 3.38 -7.26
CA ALA A 118 6.37 3.54 -8.66
C ALA A 118 5.01 4.24 -8.84
N PHE A 119 4.21 4.32 -7.76
CA PHE A 119 2.86 4.90 -7.78
C PHE A 119 2.76 6.24 -7.02
N ARG A 120 3.86 6.73 -6.45
CA ARG A 120 3.91 8.03 -5.77
C ARG A 120 3.70 9.20 -6.74
N LYS A 121 3.32 10.37 -6.20
CA LYS A 121 3.07 11.63 -6.96
C LYS A 121 1.95 11.53 -8.00
N LYS A 122 1.03 10.57 -7.85
CA LYS A 122 -0.14 10.34 -8.73
C LYS A 122 -1.47 10.61 -8.03
N GLY A 123 -1.48 11.38 -6.94
CA GLY A 123 -2.70 11.73 -6.20
C GLY A 123 -3.20 10.68 -5.21
N ILE A 124 -2.60 9.48 -5.16
CA ILE A 124 -3.04 8.36 -4.30
C ILE A 124 -3.04 8.74 -2.82
N ALA A 125 -2.02 9.49 -2.36
CA ALA A 125 -1.95 9.99 -0.99
C ALA A 125 -3.21 10.75 -0.58
N ARG A 126 -3.66 11.67 -1.42
CA ARG A 126 -4.88 12.45 -1.18
C ARG A 126 -6.13 11.57 -1.13
N MET A 127 -6.23 10.59 -2.03
CA MET A 127 -7.38 9.67 -2.05
C MET A 127 -7.44 8.83 -0.77
N LEU A 128 -6.31 8.26 -0.32
CA LEU A 128 -6.23 7.47 0.92
C LEU A 128 -6.64 8.31 2.13
N VAL A 129 -6.06 9.51 2.29
CA VAL A 129 -6.38 10.39 3.43
C VAL A 129 -7.84 10.85 3.40
N GLN A 130 -8.36 11.24 2.24
CA GLN A 130 -9.78 11.64 2.12
C GLN A 130 -10.72 10.49 2.46
N THR A 131 -10.40 9.26 2.04
CA THR A 131 -11.20 8.08 2.38
C THR A 131 -11.15 7.80 3.88
N ALA A 132 -9.98 7.90 4.51
CA ALA A 132 -9.83 7.73 5.95
C ALA A 132 -10.57 8.81 6.75
N GLN A 133 -10.52 10.07 6.31
CA GLN A 133 -11.26 11.20 6.91
C GLN A 133 -12.76 10.96 6.82
N LYS A 134 -13.28 10.66 5.63
CA LYS A 134 -14.69 10.36 5.42
C LYS A 134 -15.18 9.19 6.27
N TRP A 135 -14.41 8.10 6.30
CA TRP A 135 -14.73 6.95 7.15
C TRP A 135 -14.74 7.31 8.64
N SER A 136 -13.81 8.18 9.08
CA SER A 136 -13.75 8.65 10.48
C SER A 136 -15.01 9.46 10.84
N GLU A 137 -15.51 10.30 9.94
CA GLU A 137 -16.78 11.02 10.10
C GLU A 137 -17.98 10.08 10.15
N GLU A 138 -18.05 9.10 9.23
CA GLU A 138 -19.11 8.09 9.16
C GLU A 138 -19.14 7.14 10.38
N ASN A 139 -18.02 7.04 11.12
CA ASN A 139 -17.89 6.23 12.34
C ASN A 139 -17.88 7.06 13.63
N ASP A 140 -18.32 8.33 13.57
CA ASP A 140 -18.44 9.25 14.70
C ASP A 140 -17.14 9.41 15.51
N LEU A 141 -15.98 9.39 14.84
CA LEU A 141 -14.72 9.70 15.50
C LEU A 141 -14.60 11.21 15.72
N ALA A 142 -14.38 11.62 16.97
CA ALA A 142 -14.31 13.05 17.34
C ALA A 142 -13.14 13.81 16.68
N SER A 143 -12.09 13.09 16.29
CA SER A 143 -10.93 13.64 15.57
C SER A 143 -10.15 12.53 14.88
N LEU A 144 -9.38 12.90 13.88
CA LEU A 144 -8.34 12.06 13.26
C LEU A 144 -7.01 12.77 13.44
N THR A 145 -6.04 12.11 14.07
CA THR A 145 -4.70 12.65 14.34
C THR A 145 -3.64 11.87 13.61
N VAL A 146 -2.50 12.50 13.34
CA VAL A 146 -1.31 11.83 12.80
C VAL A 146 -0.07 12.33 13.56
N THR A 147 0.86 11.42 13.83
CA THR A 147 2.21 11.76 14.30
C THR A 147 3.17 11.59 13.13
N CYS A 148 3.97 12.61 12.83
CA CYS A 148 4.90 12.57 11.70
C CYS A 148 6.25 13.16 12.07
N ALA A 149 7.26 12.83 11.26
CA ALA A 149 8.56 13.48 11.34
C ALA A 149 8.47 14.96 10.87
N PRO A 150 9.34 15.86 11.38
CA PRO A 150 9.31 17.27 10.97
C PRO A 150 9.44 17.49 9.46
N CYS A 151 10.15 16.62 8.75
CA CYS A 151 10.28 16.70 7.29
C CYS A 151 8.97 16.41 6.54
N ASP A 152 8.00 15.74 7.16
CA ASP A 152 6.73 15.34 6.56
C ASP A 152 5.56 16.26 6.92
N GLU A 153 5.76 17.21 7.85
CA GLU A 153 4.71 18.14 8.30
C GLU A 153 4.00 18.84 7.14
N GLY A 154 4.76 19.39 6.18
CA GLY A 154 4.18 20.08 5.03
C GLY A 154 3.31 19.19 4.15
N MET A 155 3.66 17.91 4.03
CA MET A 155 2.87 16.92 3.31
C MET A 155 1.53 16.68 4.02
N TYR A 156 1.54 16.41 5.34
CA TYR A 156 0.32 16.14 6.10
C TYR A 156 -0.59 17.38 6.19
N GLN A 157 -0.01 18.59 6.33
CA GLN A 157 -0.76 19.83 6.26
C GLN A 157 -1.48 19.99 4.91
N ALA A 158 -0.80 19.71 3.79
CA ALA A 158 -1.40 19.75 2.45
C ALA A 158 -2.47 18.66 2.23
N LEU A 159 -2.46 17.61 3.04
CA LEU A 159 -3.44 16.52 3.04
C LEU A 159 -4.64 16.79 3.99
N GLY A 160 -4.61 17.90 4.74
CA GLY A 160 -5.75 18.34 5.59
C GLY A 160 -5.53 18.18 7.09
N PHE A 161 -4.38 17.73 7.57
CA PHE A 161 -4.03 17.73 9.00
C PHE A 161 -3.47 19.09 9.40
N ALA A 162 -4.35 20.10 9.52
CA ALA A 162 -3.95 21.51 9.62
C ALA A 162 -3.69 22.00 11.05
N VAL A 163 -4.15 21.27 12.08
CA VAL A 163 -4.07 21.71 13.48
C VAL A 163 -2.91 21.00 14.19
N HIS A 164 -1.93 21.76 14.64
CA HIS A 164 -0.82 21.23 15.43
C HIS A 164 -1.24 21.06 16.90
N LEU A 165 -1.21 19.80 17.39
CA LEU A 165 -1.67 19.45 18.75
C LEU A 165 -0.54 19.32 19.78
N GLY A 166 0.70 19.67 19.44
CA GLY A 166 1.84 19.58 20.34
C GLY A 166 2.89 18.55 19.90
N LYS A 167 3.71 18.09 20.85
CA LYS A 167 4.79 17.12 20.60
C LYS A 167 4.44 15.78 21.23
N THR A 168 4.73 14.70 20.53
CA THR A 168 4.59 13.34 21.04
C THR A 168 5.92 12.86 21.65
N PHE A 169 5.86 12.19 22.80
CA PHE A 169 7.00 11.55 23.45
C PHE A 169 6.70 10.05 23.61
N ALA A 170 7.69 9.19 23.39
CA ALA A 170 7.57 7.76 23.55
C ALA A 170 8.47 7.26 24.68
N HIS A 171 7.98 6.28 25.46
CA HIS A 171 8.78 5.43 26.32
C HIS A 171 8.89 4.06 25.65
N LEU A 172 10.10 3.72 25.22
CA LEU A 172 10.38 2.43 24.56
C LEU A 172 10.88 1.41 25.60
N ARG A 173 10.50 0.16 25.43
CA ARG A 173 10.91 -0.98 26.27
C ARG A 173 11.93 -1.83 25.53
#